data_c44adc3f3857b30eab169d58ac2e8ca0
#
_entry.id   c44adc3f3857b30eab169d58ac2e8ca0
#
_cell.length_a   1.000
_cell.length_b   1.000
_cell.length_c   1.000
_cell.angle_alpha   90.00
_cell.angle_beta   90.00
_cell.angle_gamma   90.00
#
_symmetry.space_group_name_H-M   'P 1'
#
loop_
_entity.id
_entity.type
_entity.pdbx_description
1 polymer ?
#
loop_
_entity_poly.entity_id
_entity_poly.type
_entity_poly.pdbx_seq_one_letter_code
_entity_poly.pdbx_strand_id
1 'polypeptide(L)'
;NFLIEKNSFIFESVEKGKIKGRYTIFGKNPDKIWEFNNKNSYLIKNNKKIKLKDKPEKLIEKIIEEFQFETPQKLPKICSLISGYFSYDSIRYIEKIPNKCKDDLRLPDVRLLRPRTLIIHDNLKKKIFYIVNVFKDEKINDYKKRYINIKKELNNLSIQSSLVIKETINSKDKKFIKVSSNT
;
A
#
# COMPACT_ATOMS: atom_id res chain seq x y z
N ASN A 1 9.99 -0.67 -15.36
CA ASN A 1 8.56 -0.97 -15.13
C ASN A 1 8.22 -0.81 -13.66
N PHE A 2 7.95 0.43 -13.24
CA PHE A 2 7.67 0.82 -11.86
C PHE A 2 6.39 0.17 -11.28
N LEU A 3 5.45 -0.23 -12.14
CA LEU A 3 4.14 -0.78 -11.77
C LEU A 3 4.07 -2.31 -11.71
N ILE A 4 5.14 -3.04 -12.09
CA ILE A 4 5.12 -4.52 -12.19
C ILE A 4 5.87 -5.17 -11.03
N GLU A 5 6.10 -4.46 -9.93
CA GLU A 5 6.72 -5.06 -8.76
C GLU A 5 5.71 -5.95 -8.03
N LYS A 6 6.16 -7.14 -7.62
CA LYS A 6 5.36 -8.07 -6.81
C LYS A 6 4.88 -7.37 -5.53
N ASN A 7 3.58 -7.52 -5.22
CA ASN A 7 2.94 -6.91 -4.06
C ASN A 7 2.89 -5.36 -4.10
N SER A 8 2.84 -4.77 -5.30
CA SER A 8 2.46 -3.39 -5.50
C SER A 8 0.96 -3.25 -5.74
N PHE A 9 0.42 -2.05 -5.52
CA PHE A 9 -0.97 -1.74 -5.80
C PHE A 9 -1.11 -0.27 -6.20
N ILE A 10 -2.20 0.03 -6.91
CA ILE A 10 -2.64 1.38 -7.20
C ILE A 10 -4.12 1.50 -6.86
N PHE A 11 -4.48 2.56 -6.16
CA PHE A 11 -5.85 2.98 -5.94
C PHE A 11 -6.08 4.32 -6.63
N GLU A 12 -6.96 4.32 -7.59
CA GLU A 12 -7.35 5.50 -8.33
C GLU A 12 -8.86 5.67 -8.22
N SER A 13 -9.31 6.86 -7.86
CA SER A 13 -10.72 7.19 -7.90
C SER A 13 -11.06 7.91 -9.19
N VAL A 14 -12.06 7.40 -9.90
CA VAL A 14 -12.54 7.95 -11.18
C VAL A 14 -13.41 9.19 -11.00
N GLU A 15 -13.98 9.41 -9.81
CA GLU A 15 -14.81 10.58 -9.52
C GLU A 15 -13.95 11.85 -9.43
N LYS A 16 -14.15 12.78 -10.36
CA LYS A 16 -13.54 14.13 -10.35
C LYS A 16 -14.28 15.05 -9.37
N GLY A 17 -14.24 14.74 -8.07
CA GLY A 17 -14.93 15.54 -7.05
C GLY A 17 -13.95 16.24 -6.10
N LYS A 18 -14.39 17.38 -5.51
CA LYS A 18 -13.59 18.07 -4.48
C LYS A 18 -13.43 17.27 -3.18
N ILE A 19 -14.29 16.31 -2.93
CA ILE A 19 -14.34 15.50 -1.69
C ILE A 19 -14.04 14.04 -2.00
N LYS A 20 -14.68 13.45 -3.01
CA LYS A 20 -14.44 12.08 -3.48
C LYS A 20 -13.42 12.09 -4.62
N GLY A 21 -12.54 11.11 -4.68
CA GLY A 21 -11.52 11.02 -5.72
C GLY A 21 -10.31 11.94 -5.54
N ARG A 22 -10.09 12.42 -4.31
CA ARG A 22 -8.99 13.34 -4.02
C ARG A 22 -7.62 12.73 -4.23
N TYR A 23 -7.43 11.46 -3.86
CA TYR A 23 -6.11 10.84 -3.85
C TYR A 23 -6.00 9.70 -4.85
N THR A 24 -4.89 9.68 -5.59
CA THR A 24 -4.38 8.48 -6.25
C THR A 24 -3.21 7.98 -5.44
N ILE A 25 -3.24 6.69 -5.06
CA ILE A 25 -2.28 6.10 -4.15
C ILE A 25 -1.62 4.92 -4.84
N PHE A 26 -0.29 4.96 -4.94
CA PHE A 26 0.52 3.83 -5.33
C PHE A 26 1.33 3.35 -4.13
N GLY A 27 1.32 2.04 -3.87
CA GLY A 27 2.07 1.43 -2.79
C GLY A 27 2.90 0.25 -3.25
N LYS A 28 4.10 0.09 -2.67
CA LYS A 28 5.02 -1.01 -2.94
C LYS A 28 5.91 -1.35 -1.75
N ASN A 29 6.73 -2.39 -1.91
CA ASN A 29 7.70 -2.85 -0.91
C ASN A 29 7.07 -3.08 0.46
N PRO A 30 6.02 -3.93 0.60
CA PRO A 30 5.45 -4.21 1.90
C PRO A 30 6.49 -4.89 2.80
N ASP A 31 6.60 -4.43 4.04
CA ASP A 31 7.45 -5.08 5.04
C ASP A 31 6.76 -6.26 5.72
N LYS A 32 5.43 -6.25 5.74
CA LYS A 32 4.56 -7.33 6.22
C LYS A 32 3.40 -7.55 5.27
N ILE A 33 3.06 -8.82 5.07
CA ILE A 33 1.82 -9.24 4.42
C ILE A 33 1.17 -10.26 5.32
N TRP A 34 -0.10 -10.06 5.63
CA TRP A 34 -0.92 -11.03 6.37
C TRP A 34 -1.85 -11.72 5.39
N GLU A 35 -1.93 -13.03 5.48
CA GLU A 35 -2.85 -13.86 4.73
C GLU A 35 -3.64 -14.72 5.70
N PHE A 36 -4.96 -14.65 5.58
CA PHE A 36 -5.88 -15.48 6.33
C PHE A 36 -6.62 -16.39 5.36
N ASN A 37 -6.66 -17.65 5.68
CA ASN A 37 -7.33 -18.65 4.87
C ASN A 37 -8.04 -19.63 5.81
N ASN A 38 -9.36 -19.66 5.75
CA ASN A 38 -10.18 -20.45 6.65
C ASN A 38 -9.88 -20.07 8.12
N LYS A 39 -9.38 -20.98 8.92
CA LYS A 39 -9.02 -20.74 10.34
C LYS A 39 -7.51 -20.53 10.55
N ASN A 40 -6.75 -20.42 9.47
CA ASN A 40 -5.30 -20.30 9.53
C ASN A 40 -4.85 -18.86 9.23
N SER A 41 -3.87 -18.43 9.98
CA SER A 41 -3.28 -17.10 9.87
C SER A 41 -1.80 -17.21 9.52
N TYR A 42 -1.37 -16.40 8.57
CA TYR A 42 0.01 -16.38 8.11
C TYR A 42 0.54 -14.95 8.04
N LEU A 43 1.81 -14.80 8.39
CA LEU A 43 2.60 -13.59 8.17
C LEU A 43 3.69 -13.88 7.15
N ILE A 44 3.76 -13.07 6.10
CA ILE A 44 4.88 -13.09 5.15
C ILE A 44 5.77 -11.89 5.47
N LYS A 45 7.01 -12.17 5.84
CA LYS A 45 8.05 -11.18 6.14
C LYS A 45 9.37 -11.69 5.56
N ASN A 46 10.11 -10.82 4.86
CA ASN A 46 11.38 -11.19 4.21
C ASN A 46 11.26 -12.45 3.31
N ASN A 47 10.20 -12.53 2.52
CA ASN A 47 9.85 -13.66 1.64
C ASN A 47 9.64 -15.01 2.36
N LYS A 48 9.55 -15.03 3.70
CA LYS A 48 9.25 -16.22 4.48
C LYS A 48 7.80 -16.17 4.96
N LYS A 49 7.05 -17.25 4.72
CA LYS A 49 5.68 -17.44 5.20
C LYS A 49 5.70 -18.15 6.55
N ILE A 50 5.20 -17.51 7.58
CA ILE A 50 5.20 -17.98 8.98
C ILE A 50 3.75 -18.19 9.38
N LYS A 51 3.41 -19.38 9.88
CA LYS A 51 2.09 -19.64 10.45
C LYS A 51 1.99 -18.99 11.83
N LEU A 52 0.92 -18.23 12.04
CA LEU A 52 0.62 -17.59 13.32
C LEU A 52 -0.30 -18.48 14.15
N LYS A 53 -0.23 -18.35 15.47
CA LYS A 53 -1.03 -19.15 16.40
C LYS A 53 -2.44 -18.61 16.59
N ASP A 54 -2.59 -17.29 16.54
CA ASP A 54 -3.87 -16.62 16.78
C ASP A 54 -4.81 -16.80 15.57
N LYS A 55 -6.09 -16.81 15.85
CA LYS A 55 -7.15 -16.84 14.83
C LYS A 55 -7.22 -15.53 14.04
N PRO A 56 -7.76 -15.55 12.80
CA PRO A 56 -7.87 -14.37 11.94
C PRO A 56 -8.51 -13.16 12.62
N GLU A 57 -9.63 -13.34 13.31
CA GLU A 57 -10.40 -12.27 13.93
C GLU A 57 -9.52 -11.50 14.93
N LYS A 58 -8.90 -12.23 15.85
CA LYS A 58 -8.04 -11.66 16.90
C LYS A 58 -6.80 -10.97 16.32
N LEU A 59 -6.27 -11.49 15.22
CA LEU A 59 -5.12 -10.87 14.54
C LEU A 59 -5.50 -9.61 13.80
N ILE A 60 -6.67 -9.55 13.17
CA ILE A 60 -7.18 -8.34 12.52
C ILE A 60 -7.34 -7.21 13.55
N GLU A 61 -7.93 -7.50 14.70
CA GLU A 61 -8.04 -6.53 15.82
C GLU A 61 -6.65 -6.01 16.23
N LYS A 62 -5.71 -6.92 16.50
CA LYS A 62 -4.32 -6.54 16.85
C LYS A 62 -3.64 -5.70 15.77
N ILE A 63 -3.82 -6.04 14.49
CA ILE A 63 -3.25 -5.27 13.38
C ILE A 63 -3.80 -3.85 13.37
N ILE A 64 -5.10 -3.68 13.61
CA ILE A 64 -5.74 -2.36 13.64
C ILE A 64 -5.25 -1.56 14.85
N GLU A 65 -5.17 -2.17 16.03
CA GLU A 65 -4.68 -1.53 17.26
C GLU A 65 -3.21 -1.11 17.15
N GLU A 66 -2.35 -1.99 16.61
CA GLU A 66 -0.92 -1.70 16.41
C GLU A 66 -0.66 -0.65 15.33
N PHE A 67 -1.61 -0.44 14.43
CA PHE A 67 -1.46 0.47 13.29
C PHE A 67 -1.85 1.91 13.62
N GLN A 68 -1.94 2.28 14.89
CA GLN A 68 -2.19 3.66 15.29
C GLN A 68 -0.90 4.48 15.23
N PHE A 69 -0.96 5.64 14.57
CA PHE A 69 0.16 6.58 14.47
C PHE A 69 -0.35 8.02 14.36
N GLU A 70 0.46 8.96 14.81
CA GLU A 70 0.19 10.38 14.63
C GLU A 70 0.62 10.84 13.23
N THR A 71 -0.31 11.42 12.49
CA THR A 71 -0.01 11.93 11.16
C THR A 71 0.73 13.26 11.27
N PRO A 72 1.94 13.39 10.67
CA PRO A 72 2.63 14.68 10.61
C PRO A 72 1.76 15.73 9.89
N GLN A 73 1.67 16.94 10.44
CA GLN A 73 0.76 17.99 9.95
C GLN A 73 0.92 18.33 8.46
N LYS A 74 2.12 18.20 7.91
CA LYS A 74 2.44 18.53 6.51
C LYS A 74 2.13 17.39 5.53
N LEU A 75 1.78 16.19 6.02
CA LEU A 75 1.50 15.02 5.20
C LEU A 75 -0.01 14.73 5.13
N PRO A 76 -0.49 14.07 4.06
CA PRO A 76 -1.87 13.60 4.01
C PRO A 76 -2.10 12.52 5.07
N LYS A 77 -3.32 12.43 5.62
CA LYS A 77 -3.68 11.41 6.64
C LYS A 77 -3.41 9.97 6.20
N ILE A 78 -3.41 9.73 4.89
CA ILE A 78 -3.12 8.43 4.27
C ILE A 78 -1.62 8.18 4.02
N CYS A 79 -0.73 8.97 4.66
CA CYS A 79 0.72 8.81 4.50
C CYS A 79 1.28 7.49 5.06
N SER A 80 0.47 6.77 5.83
CA SER A 80 0.68 5.38 6.19
C SER A 80 -0.67 4.67 6.16
N LEU A 81 -0.71 3.44 5.66
CA LEU A 81 -1.95 2.68 5.51
C LEU A 81 -1.68 1.17 5.50
N ILE A 82 -2.71 0.40 5.74
CA ILE A 82 -2.78 -1.02 5.41
C ILE A 82 -3.70 -1.15 4.20
N SER A 83 -3.26 -1.89 3.20
CA SER A 83 -3.97 -2.10 1.95
C SER A 83 -4.25 -3.58 1.74
N GLY A 84 -5.33 -3.91 1.10
CA GLY A 84 -5.65 -5.30 0.78
C GLY A 84 -7.11 -5.52 0.47
N TYR A 85 -7.55 -6.77 0.65
CA TYR A 85 -8.94 -7.14 0.42
C TYR A 85 -9.44 -8.10 1.50
N PHE A 86 -10.74 -8.07 1.68
CA PHE A 86 -11.54 -9.05 2.37
C PHE A 86 -12.42 -9.71 1.31
N SER A 87 -12.31 -11.03 1.12
CA SER A 87 -13.22 -11.77 0.25
C SER A 87 -14.60 -11.90 0.88
N TYR A 88 -15.58 -12.33 0.11
CA TYR A 88 -16.92 -12.63 0.64
C TYR A 88 -16.84 -13.69 1.75
N ASP A 89 -15.98 -14.69 1.58
CA ASP A 89 -15.85 -15.78 2.54
C ASP A 89 -15.27 -15.40 3.90
N SER A 90 -14.68 -14.18 4.02
CA SER A 90 -14.23 -13.64 5.32
C SER A 90 -15.37 -13.49 6.33
N ILE A 91 -16.64 -13.41 5.90
CA ILE A 91 -17.82 -13.42 6.77
C ILE A 91 -17.89 -14.69 7.63
N ARG A 92 -17.29 -15.80 7.19
CA ARG A 92 -17.25 -17.07 7.93
C ARG A 92 -16.40 -17.02 9.20
N TYR A 93 -15.62 -15.93 9.37
CA TYR A 93 -14.92 -15.68 10.62
C TYR A 93 -15.87 -15.21 11.73
N ILE A 94 -16.99 -14.62 11.36
CA ILE A 94 -17.97 -14.02 12.26
C ILE A 94 -19.22 -14.90 12.33
N GLU A 95 -19.70 -15.41 11.18
CA GLU A 95 -20.96 -16.13 11.07
C GLU A 95 -20.75 -17.59 10.65
N LYS A 96 -21.67 -18.47 11.10
CA LYS A 96 -21.72 -19.87 10.68
C LYS A 96 -22.53 -20.00 9.40
N ILE A 97 -21.89 -19.83 8.26
CA ILE A 97 -22.53 -19.97 6.95
C ILE A 97 -22.08 -21.29 6.30
N PRO A 98 -23.01 -22.05 5.65
CA PRO A 98 -22.66 -23.29 4.96
C PRO A 98 -21.64 -23.06 3.84
N ASN A 99 -20.61 -23.91 3.77
CA ASN A 99 -19.60 -23.87 2.71
C ASN A 99 -19.99 -24.90 1.62
N LYS A 100 -20.83 -24.48 0.67
CA LYS A 100 -21.31 -25.34 -0.42
C LYS A 100 -20.58 -25.11 -1.74
N CYS A 101 -19.89 -23.98 -1.88
CA CYS A 101 -19.18 -23.63 -3.12
C CYS A 101 -17.78 -24.23 -3.14
N LYS A 102 -17.37 -24.68 -4.32
CA LYS A 102 -16.01 -25.17 -4.55
C LYS A 102 -15.04 -23.98 -4.61
N ASP A 103 -13.99 -24.03 -3.81
CA ASP A 103 -12.88 -23.06 -3.90
C ASP A 103 -11.92 -23.53 -5.00
N ASP A 104 -12.08 -23.00 -6.21
CA ASP A 104 -11.24 -23.28 -7.37
C ASP A 104 -10.07 -22.29 -7.51
N LEU A 105 -10.18 -21.08 -6.97
CA LEU A 105 -9.17 -20.03 -7.04
C LEU A 105 -8.08 -20.18 -5.98
N ARG A 106 -8.35 -20.81 -4.86
CA ARG A 106 -7.44 -21.00 -3.71
C ARG A 106 -6.77 -19.71 -3.25
N LEU A 107 -7.50 -18.60 -3.30
CA LEU A 107 -7.05 -17.32 -2.81
C LEU A 107 -7.25 -17.21 -1.30
N PRO A 108 -6.42 -16.43 -0.59
CA PRO A 108 -6.69 -16.11 0.82
C PRO A 108 -8.04 -15.41 0.99
N ASP A 109 -8.77 -15.71 2.07
CA ASP A 109 -10.01 -15.01 2.40
C ASP A 109 -9.75 -13.52 2.70
N VAL A 110 -8.61 -13.24 3.32
CA VAL A 110 -8.15 -11.89 3.59
C VAL A 110 -6.67 -11.80 3.26
N ARG A 111 -6.28 -10.75 2.55
CA ARG A 111 -4.88 -10.43 2.32
C ARG A 111 -4.64 -8.95 2.56
N LEU A 112 -3.79 -8.65 3.54
CA LEU A 112 -3.45 -7.29 3.95
C LEU A 112 -1.96 -7.06 3.77
N LEU A 113 -1.59 -5.89 3.23
CA LEU A 113 -0.21 -5.47 3.02
C LEU A 113 0.06 -4.19 3.81
N ARG A 114 1.23 -4.10 4.43
CA ARG A 114 1.74 -2.86 5.04
C ARG A 114 2.82 -2.27 4.14
N PRO A 115 2.48 -1.38 3.20
CA PRO A 115 3.42 -0.84 2.24
C PRO A 115 4.43 0.06 2.93
N ARG A 116 5.70 -0.11 2.60
CA ARG A 116 6.77 0.74 3.08
C ARG A 116 6.88 2.01 2.25
N THR A 117 6.74 1.88 0.95
CA THR A 117 6.86 2.99 0.00
C THR A 117 5.50 3.36 -0.54
N LEU A 118 5.15 4.64 -0.44
CA LEU A 118 3.93 5.20 -1.00
C LEU A 118 4.27 6.39 -1.91
N ILE A 119 3.54 6.48 -3.03
CA ILE A 119 3.45 7.69 -3.83
C ILE A 119 1.99 8.10 -3.81
N ILE A 120 1.73 9.31 -3.32
CA ILE A 120 0.38 9.82 -3.17
C ILE A 120 0.25 11.09 -4.00
N HIS A 121 -0.65 11.08 -4.97
CA HIS A 121 -1.04 12.28 -5.70
C HIS A 121 -2.29 12.88 -5.07
N ASP A 122 -2.19 14.10 -4.56
CA ASP A 122 -3.33 14.89 -4.09
C ASP A 122 -3.91 15.65 -5.29
N ASN A 123 -4.97 15.14 -5.87
CA ASN A 123 -5.64 15.73 -7.03
C ASN A 123 -6.19 17.13 -6.78
N LEU A 124 -6.56 17.45 -5.52
CA LEU A 124 -7.08 18.75 -5.14
C LEU A 124 -5.95 19.78 -5.02
N LYS A 125 -4.88 19.43 -4.31
CA LYS A 125 -3.73 20.32 -4.09
C LYS A 125 -2.70 20.28 -5.21
N LYS A 126 -2.87 19.39 -6.21
CA LYS A 126 -1.91 19.17 -7.32
C LYS A 126 -0.48 18.89 -6.82
N LYS A 127 -0.36 18.09 -5.77
CA LYS A 127 0.92 17.74 -5.13
C LYS A 127 1.14 16.24 -5.15
N ILE A 128 2.41 15.85 -5.35
CA ILE A 128 2.85 14.46 -5.22
C ILE A 128 3.69 14.35 -3.95
N PHE A 129 3.37 13.34 -3.14
CA PHE A 129 4.12 12.99 -1.94
C PHE A 129 4.84 11.67 -2.15
N TYR A 130 6.13 11.65 -1.92
CA TYR A 130 6.95 10.44 -1.87
C TYR A 130 7.22 10.11 -0.41
N ILE A 131 6.81 8.93 0.03
CA ILE A 131 6.83 8.55 1.43
C ILE A 131 7.51 7.19 1.57
N VAL A 132 8.43 7.10 2.51
CA VAL A 132 9.02 5.85 2.97
C VAL A 132 8.73 5.70 4.46
N ASN A 133 7.87 4.75 4.79
CA ASN A 133 7.48 4.47 6.17
C ASN A 133 8.55 3.65 6.90
N VAL A 134 8.80 4.01 8.14
CA VAL A 134 9.65 3.27 9.08
C VAL A 134 8.78 2.84 10.24
N PHE A 135 8.67 1.54 10.48
CA PHE A 135 7.78 1.00 11.50
C PHE A 135 8.53 0.70 12.80
N LYS A 136 7.85 0.85 13.95
CA LYS A 136 8.43 0.67 15.29
C LYS A 136 9.06 -0.71 15.51
N ASP A 137 8.51 -1.74 14.88
CA ASP A 137 8.99 -3.12 15.01
C ASP A 137 10.21 -3.44 14.12
N GLU A 138 10.73 -2.46 13.40
CA GLU A 138 11.98 -2.61 12.68
C GLU A 138 13.17 -2.46 13.64
N LYS A 139 14.00 -3.49 13.73
CA LYS A 139 15.29 -3.42 14.44
C LYS A 139 16.23 -2.50 13.66
N ILE A 140 16.43 -1.30 14.13
CA ILE A 140 17.31 -0.33 13.49
C ILE A 140 18.61 -0.29 14.28
N ASN A 141 19.64 -0.94 13.74
CA ASN A 141 20.95 -0.97 14.37
C ASN A 141 21.78 0.29 14.08
N ASP A 142 21.46 1.01 12.99
CA ASP A 142 22.17 2.21 12.58
C ASP A 142 21.20 3.21 11.92
N TYR A 143 20.75 4.18 12.70
CA TYR A 143 19.83 5.22 12.25
C TYR A 143 20.42 6.12 11.16
N LYS A 144 21.74 6.42 11.21
CA LYS A 144 22.40 7.28 10.22
C LYS A 144 22.44 6.62 8.84
N LYS A 145 22.89 5.37 8.79
CA LYS A 145 22.88 4.58 7.55
C LYS A 145 21.48 4.46 6.96
N ARG A 146 20.49 4.19 7.83
CA ARG A 146 19.11 4.07 7.41
C ARG A 146 18.57 5.38 6.83
N TYR A 147 18.81 6.49 7.47
CA TYR A 147 18.41 7.82 6.98
C TYR A 147 18.98 8.09 5.59
N ILE A 148 20.28 7.82 5.38
CA ILE A 148 20.96 7.99 4.09
C ILE A 148 20.31 7.10 3.02
N ASN A 149 20.01 5.83 3.33
CA ASN A 149 19.38 4.91 2.40
C ASN A 149 17.95 5.36 2.02
N ILE A 150 17.15 5.81 2.99
CA ILE A 150 15.81 6.35 2.76
C ILE A 150 15.89 7.60 1.88
N LYS A 151 16.84 8.50 2.14
CA LYS A 151 17.03 9.70 1.32
C LYS A 151 17.39 9.36 -0.13
N LYS A 152 18.27 8.37 -0.35
CA LYS A 152 18.59 7.85 -1.69
C LYS A 152 17.36 7.25 -2.37
N GLU A 153 16.57 6.44 -1.65
CA GLU A 153 15.35 5.84 -2.17
C GLU A 153 14.34 6.91 -2.62
N LEU A 154 14.10 7.93 -1.80
CA LEU A 154 13.22 9.05 -2.13
C LEU A 154 13.68 9.83 -3.37
N ASN A 155 14.98 10.10 -3.47
CA ASN A 155 15.53 10.77 -4.65
C ASN A 155 15.36 9.93 -5.93
N ASN A 156 15.60 8.62 -5.85
CA ASN A 156 15.42 7.72 -6.99
C ASN A 156 13.95 7.65 -7.42
N LEU A 157 13.02 7.61 -6.49
CA LEU A 157 11.58 7.65 -6.79
C LEU A 157 11.18 8.92 -7.53
N SER A 158 11.68 10.07 -7.09
CA SER A 158 11.43 11.36 -7.72
C SER A 158 12.01 11.42 -9.15
N ILE A 159 13.24 10.93 -9.36
CA ILE A 159 13.87 10.89 -10.67
C ILE A 159 13.12 9.96 -11.62
N GLN A 160 12.79 8.74 -11.18
CA GLN A 160 12.06 7.76 -12.00
C GLN A 160 10.70 8.28 -12.44
N SER A 161 9.95 8.92 -11.55
CA SER A 161 8.65 9.50 -11.90
C SER A 161 8.80 10.66 -12.90
N SER A 162 9.84 11.47 -12.78
CA SER A 162 10.12 12.57 -13.71
C SER A 162 10.50 12.06 -15.11
N LEU A 163 11.23 10.96 -15.20
CA LEU A 163 11.58 10.31 -16.47
C LEU A 163 10.33 9.75 -17.19
N VAL A 164 9.46 9.07 -16.47
CA VAL A 164 8.20 8.54 -17.02
C VAL A 164 7.34 9.67 -17.59
N ILE A 165 7.22 10.81 -16.89
CA ILE A 165 6.48 11.98 -17.39
C ILE A 165 7.11 12.51 -18.67
N LYS A 166 8.43 12.63 -18.75
CA LYS A 166 9.14 13.10 -19.96
C LYS A 166 8.94 12.16 -21.15
N GLU A 167 9.04 10.85 -20.95
CA GLU A 167 8.79 9.85 -22.00
C GLU A 167 7.35 9.91 -22.53
N THR A 168 6.37 10.07 -21.62
CA THR A 168 4.95 10.20 -22.00
C THR A 168 4.67 11.48 -22.78
N ILE A 169 5.34 12.59 -22.45
CA ILE A 169 5.21 13.86 -23.17
C ILE A 169 5.84 13.78 -24.57
N ASN A 170 6.94 13.04 -24.72
CA ASN A 170 7.65 12.87 -25.99
C ASN A 170 7.00 11.82 -26.91
N SER A 171 6.19 10.90 -26.38
CA SER A 171 5.41 9.98 -27.18
C SER A 171 4.33 10.77 -27.93
N LYS A 172 4.15 10.50 -29.25
CA LYS A 172 3.24 11.22 -30.17
C LYS A 172 1.77 11.23 -29.75
N ASP A 173 1.40 10.61 -28.65
CA ASP A 173 0.06 10.65 -28.06
C ASP A 173 -0.18 11.94 -27.26
N LYS A 174 -0.11 13.06 -27.97
CA LYS A 174 -0.36 14.42 -27.42
C LYS A 174 -1.78 14.66 -26.89
N LYS A 175 -2.64 13.66 -26.82
CA LYS A 175 -4.07 13.87 -26.48
C LYS A 175 -4.44 13.83 -25.00
N PHE A 176 -3.56 13.40 -24.08
CA PHE A 176 -4.01 13.09 -22.71
C PHE A 176 -3.29 13.76 -21.55
N ILE A 177 -2.28 14.59 -21.73
CA ILE A 177 -1.63 15.24 -20.59
C ILE A 177 -1.48 16.75 -20.84
N LYS A 178 -2.47 17.53 -20.36
CA LYS A 178 -2.25 18.92 -20.00
C LYS A 178 -1.72 18.95 -18.56
N VAL A 179 -0.41 18.86 -18.40
CA VAL A 179 0.23 19.16 -17.12
C VAL A 179 0.52 20.65 -17.13
N SER A 180 -0.32 21.44 -16.44
CA SER A 180 0.03 22.81 -16.10
C SER A 180 0.94 22.75 -14.88
N SER A 181 2.24 22.88 -15.09
CA SER A 181 3.18 23.29 -14.04
C SER A 181 2.95 24.77 -13.79
N ASN A 182 2.26 25.13 -12.72
CA ASN A 182 2.36 26.46 -12.16
C ASN A 182 3.15 26.35 -10.86
N THR A 183 4.30 27.00 -10.88
CA THR A 183 5.18 27.40 -9.76
C THR A 183 4.43 27.75 -8.47
#